data_544345fc2074e7cd44287f02046a2589
#
_entry.id   544345fc2074e7cd44287f02046a2589
#
_cell.length_a   1.000
_cell.length_b   1.000
_cell.length_c   1.000
_cell.angle_alpha   90.00
_cell.angle_beta   90.00
_cell.angle_gamma   90.00
#
_symmetry.space_group_name_H-M   'P 1'
#
loop_
_entity.id
_entity.type
_entity.pdbx_description
1 polymer ?
#
loop_
_entity_poly.entity_id
_entity_poly.type
_entity_poly.pdbx_seq_one_letter_code
_entity_poly.pdbx_strand_id
1 'polypeptide(L)'
;MMLTIHTLFNDPNIVNAVIQRVLKTRKDTIYWQQYLGFRRTTTRVFKDYIGQVTGVMAGSINSRYGEKPIRERRNIGSGYGEIAYLGDRYQISIDRLSDLQDLIDKYNAAKPEDQKAAMRDIVDFIYDDYRQVLLAPHKRMDIIVGSLLMTGAASVKNRDDNAGRIDLLNIDLPFKFIKPDTEDKDYFVTYLQQKLNELKSIYGTFPKMIMSRGTF
;
A
#
# COMPACT_ATOMS: atom_id res chain seq x y z
N MET A 1 -31.71 -21.67 -15.87
CA MET A 1 -31.49 -20.25 -16.24
C MET A 1 -30.30 -20.23 -17.16
N MET A 2 -30.43 -19.65 -18.34
CA MET A 2 -29.36 -19.60 -19.33
C MET A 2 -28.32 -18.57 -18.88
N LEU A 3 -27.05 -18.97 -18.77
CA LEU A 3 -25.98 -18.05 -18.41
C LEU A 3 -25.63 -17.20 -19.63
N THR A 4 -25.44 -15.89 -19.44
CA THR A 4 -25.00 -14.94 -20.46
C THR A 4 -23.86 -14.11 -19.90
N ILE A 5 -23.08 -13.45 -20.74
CA ILE A 5 -22.00 -12.53 -20.31
C ILE A 5 -22.54 -11.49 -19.35
N HIS A 6 -23.70 -10.91 -19.65
CA HIS A 6 -24.32 -9.90 -18.79
C HIS A 6 -24.70 -10.46 -17.40
N THR A 7 -25.30 -11.66 -17.34
CA THR A 7 -25.65 -12.28 -16.05
C THR A 7 -24.41 -12.70 -15.27
N LEU A 8 -23.34 -13.14 -15.94
CA LEU A 8 -22.09 -13.52 -15.31
C LEU A 8 -21.45 -12.36 -14.53
N PHE A 9 -21.35 -11.18 -15.13
CA PHE A 9 -20.73 -10.01 -14.49
C PHE A 9 -21.65 -9.25 -13.53
N ASN A 10 -22.96 -9.46 -13.62
CA ASN A 10 -23.93 -8.80 -12.73
C ASN A 10 -24.45 -9.71 -11.62
N ASP A 11 -24.10 -11.00 -11.60
CA ASP A 11 -24.46 -11.88 -10.48
C ASP A 11 -23.52 -11.66 -9.28
N PRO A 12 -24.03 -11.07 -8.17
CA PRO A 12 -23.21 -10.79 -7.00
C PRO A 12 -22.56 -12.03 -6.41
N ASN A 13 -23.18 -13.21 -6.55
CA ASN A 13 -22.67 -14.45 -5.98
C ASN A 13 -21.43 -14.92 -6.74
N ILE A 14 -21.44 -14.85 -8.07
CA ILE A 14 -20.32 -15.22 -8.92
C ILE A 14 -19.17 -14.24 -8.71
N VAL A 15 -19.45 -12.95 -8.77
CA VAL A 15 -18.45 -11.90 -8.58
C VAL A 15 -17.80 -12.01 -7.20
N ASN A 16 -18.58 -12.16 -6.13
CA ASN A 16 -18.05 -12.33 -4.78
C ASN A 16 -17.24 -13.63 -4.64
N ALA A 17 -17.64 -14.73 -5.26
CA ALA A 17 -16.88 -15.96 -5.23
C ALA A 17 -15.50 -15.80 -5.89
N VAL A 18 -15.42 -15.10 -7.03
CA VAL A 18 -14.14 -14.79 -7.70
C VAL A 18 -13.29 -13.88 -6.84
N ILE A 19 -13.85 -12.81 -6.29
CA ILE A 19 -13.14 -11.87 -5.40
C ILE A 19 -12.57 -12.61 -4.17
N GLN A 20 -13.37 -13.44 -3.51
CA GLN A 20 -12.93 -14.22 -2.35
C GLN A 20 -11.82 -15.21 -2.73
N ARG A 21 -11.90 -15.81 -3.91
CA ARG A 21 -10.84 -16.69 -4.42
C ARG A 21 -9.54 -15.91 -4.67
N VAL A 22 -9.60 -14.73 -5.30
CA VAL A 22 -8.43 -13.87 -5.49
C VAL A 22 -7.79 -13.51 -4.15
N LEU A 23 -8.59 -13.10 -3.17
CA LEU A 23 -8.10 -12.72 -1.85
C LEU A 23 -7.48 -13.90 -1.08
N LYS A 24 -8.05 -15.11 -1.21
CA LYS A 24 -7.51 -16.33 -0.58
C LYS A 24 -6.24 -16.84 -1.24
N THR A 25 -6.19 -16.83 -2.57
CA THR A 25 -5.14 -17.50 -3.36
C THR A 25 -4.02 -16.54 -3.78
N ARG A 26 -4.09 -15.27 -3.35
CA ARG A 26 -3.06 -14.30 -3.72
C ARG A 26 -1.69 -14.78 -3.25
N LYS A 27 -0.77 -14.87 -4.20
CA LYS A 27 0.64 -15.15 -3.95
C LYS A 27 1.42 -13.87 -3.67
N ASP A 28 0.87 -12.73 -4.06
CA ASP A 28 1.52 -11.43 -3.90
C ASP A 28 1.30 -10.92 -2.48
N THR A 29 2.40 -10.57 -1.85
CA THR A 29 2.37 -9.95 -0.52
C THR A 29 2.10 -8.45 -0.69
N ILE A 30 1.18 -7.93 0.10
CA ILE A 30 0.90 -6.50 0.19
C ILE A 30 1.75 -5.96 1.33
N TYR A 31 2.79 -5.18 0.99
CA TYR A 31 3.76 -4.69 1.96
C TYR A 31 3.32 -3.40 2.64
N TRP A 32 2.65 -2.49 1.92
CA TRP A 32 2.30 -1.18 2.45
C TRP A 32 1.45 -1.25 3.73
N GLN A 33 0.57 -2.24 3.85
CA GLN A 33 -0.27 -2.44 5.03
C GLN A 33 0.49 -2.76 6.32
N GLN A 34 1.76 -3.16 6.20
CA GLN A 34 2.62 -3.39 7.37
C GLN A 34 3.16 -2.10 7.98
N TYR A 35 3.18 -1.02 7.19
CA TYR A 35 3.76 0.26 7.57
C TYR A 35 2.74 1.37 7.77
N LEU A 36 1.60 1.29 7.08
CA LEU A 36 0.59 2.33 7.08
C LEU A 36 -0.73 1.82 7.65
N GLY A 37 -1.31 2.63 8.53
CA GLY A 37 -2.68 2.47 8.98
C GLY A 37 -3.67 3.00 7.93
N PHE A 38 -4.92 2.56 8.04
CA PHE A 38 -6.00 2.98 7.15
C PHE A 38 -7.03 3.82 7.92
N ARG A 39 -7.33 5.01 7.40
CA ARG A 39 -8.36 5.91 7.93
C ARG A 39 -9.37 6.24 6.84
N ARG A 40 -10.65 6.02 7.11
CA ARG A 40 -11.71 6.42 6.19
C ARG A 40 -11.98 7.92 6.31
N THR A 41 -12.17 8.59 5.18
CA THR A 41 -12.62 9.97 5.10
C THR A 41 -13.73 10.09 4.06
N THR A 42 -14.62 11.04 4.28
CA THR A 42 -15.71 11.38 3.34
C THR A 42 -15.35 12.56 2.45
N THR A 43 -14.25 13.24 2.75
CA THR A 43 -13.79 14.43 2.01
C THR A 43 -12.54 14.10 1.20
N ARG A 44 -12.41 14.74 0.02
CA ARG A 44 -11.19 14.64 -0.81
C ARG A 44 -9.99 15.36 -0.22
N VAL A 45 -10.24 16.33 0.64
CA VAL A 45 -9.19 17.11 1.30
C VAL A 45 -9.05 16.62 2.73
N PHE A 46 -7.85 16.31 3.13
CA PHE A 46 -7.55 15.98 4.52
C PHE A 46 -6.72 17.10 5.16
N LYS A 47 -6.98 17.31 6.44
CA LYS A 47 -6.13 18.12 7.31
C LYS A 47 -5.78 17.25 8.50
N ASP A 48 -4.50 17.06 8.70
CA ASP A 48 -4.02 16.29 9.84
C ASP A 48 -2.97 17.07 10.62
N TYR A 49 -2.84 16.77 11.90
CA TYR A 49 -1.86 17.41 12.77
C TYR A 49 -0.67 16.46 12.91
N ILE A 50 0.50 16.94 12.48
CA ILE A 50 1.75 16.18 12.58
C ILE A 50 2.39 16.55 13.91
N GLY A 51 2.23 15.66 14.91
CA GLY A 51 2.98 15.74 16.17
C GLY A 51 4.31 15.00 16.03
N GLN A 52 5.42 15.63 16.33
CA GLN A 52 6.66 14.90 16.53
C GLN A 52 6.56 14.10 17.83
N VAL A 53 6.61 12.78 17.73
CA VAL A 53 6.79 11.90 18.89
C VAL A 53 8.26 12.01 19.30
N THR A 54 8.55 12.96 20.16
CA THR A 54 9.83 13.04 20.82
C THR A 54 9.71 12.38 22.19
N GLY A 55 10.76 11.72 22.65
CA GLY A 55 10.77 11.04 23.92
C GLY A 55 10.27 11.93 25.08
N VAL A 56 9.74 11.31 26.11
CA VAL A 56 9.25 12.00 27.30
C VAL A 56 10.44 12.62 28.03
N MET A 57 10.41 13.93 28.22
CA MET A 57 11.42 14.60 29.03
C MET A 57 11.22 14.27 30.52
N ALA A 58 12.32 13.99 31.21
CA ALA A 58 12.30 13.73 32.63
C ALA A 58 11.69 14.91 33.41
N GLY A 59 10.84 14.62 34.38
CA GLY A 59 10.26 15.63 35.25
C GLY A 59 11.35 16.34 36.10
N SER A 60 11.13 17.61 36.42
CA SER A 60 12.02 18.36 37.33
C SER A 60 11.76 17.96 38.76
N ILE A 61 12.82 17.81 39.54
CA ILE A 61 12.74 17.68 41.01
C ILE A 61 12.64 19.09 41.59
N ASN A 62 11.53 19.40 42.24
CA ASN A 62 11.28 20.73 42.80
C ASN A 62 11.19 20.63 44.34
N SER A 63 11.48 21.73 45.03
CA SER A 63 11.23 21.82 46.44
C SER A 63 9.72 21.79 46.73
N ARG A 64 9.35 21.37 47.94
CA ARG A 64 7.94 21.21 48.34
C ARG A 64 7.09 22.46 48.19
N TYR A 65 7.72 23.62 48.28
CA TYR A 65 7.09 24.94 48.21
C TYR A 65 7.57 25.80 47.01
N GLY A 66 8.39 25.20 46.12
CA GLY A 66 8.89 25.90 44.91
C GLY A 66 7.85 25.92 43.77
N GLU A 67 7.87 26.99 43.02
CA GLU A 67 7.08 27.04 41.77
C GLU A 67 7.52 25.96 40.81
N LYS A 68 6.55 25.32 40.16
CA LYS A 68 6.83 24.31 39.14
C LYS A 68 7.23 25.02 37.84
N PRO A 69 8.36 24.64 37.22
CA PRO A 69 8.78 25.26 35.94
C PRO A 69 7.74 25.04 34.86
N ILE A 70 7.35 26.12 34.20
CA ILE A 70 6.49 26.08 33.00
C ILE A 70 7.34 25.56 31.86
N ARG A 71 6.90 24.49 31.23
CA ARG A 71 7.53 23.95 30.01
C ARG A 71 6.69 24.28 28.80
N GLU A 72 7.32 24.78 27.78
CA GLU A 72 6.67 25.01 26.49
C GLU A 72 6.33 23.67 25.82
N ARG A 73 5.11 23.58 25.28
CA ARG A 73 4.73 22.50 24.40
C ARG A 73 5.36 22.73 23.03
N ARG A 74 5.90 21.65 22.46
CA ARG A 74 6.42 21.73 21.09
C ARG A 74 5.30 22.03 20.10
N ASN A 75 5.64 22.78 19.08
CA ASN A 75 4.72 23.13 18.02
C ASN A 75 4.21 21.88 17.30
N ILE A 76 2.89 21.83 17.10
CA ILE A 76 2.23 20.81 16.32
C ILE A 76 2.14 21.36 14.90
N GLY A 77 2.82 20.71 13.95
CA GLY A 77 2.67 21.03 12.54
C GLY A 77 1.30 20.55 12.04
N SER A 78 0.71 21.25 11.09
CA SER A 78 -0.47 20.79 10.38
C SER A 78 -0.10 20.50 8.92
N GLY A 79 -0.45 19.30 8.46
CA GLY A 79 -0.39 18.94 7.05
C GLY A 79 -1.80 18.95 6.45
N TYR A 80 -1.90 19.43 5.23
CA TYR A 80 -3.13 19.31 4.44
C TYR A 80 -2.78 18.78 3.06
N GLY A 81 -3.72 18.09 2.44
CA GLY A 81 -3.50 17.55 1.11
C GLY A 81 -4.78 17.07 0.47
N GLU A 82 -4.72 16.82 -0.81
CA GLU A 82 -5.80 16.21 -1.57
C GLU A 82 -5.52 14.72 -1.73
N ILE A 83 -6.59 13.91 -1.63
CA ILE A 83 -6.50 12.47 -1.80
C ILE A 83 -6.57 12.15 -3.29
N ALA A 84 -5.50 11.59 -3.83
CA ALA A 84 -5.45 11.14 -5.21
C ALA A 84 -6.34 9.90 -5.43
N TYR A 85 -6.98 9.84 -6.60
CA TYR A 85 -7.68 8.64 -7.03
C TYR A 85 -6.69 7.58 -7.50
N LEU A 86 -6.91 6.37 -7.03
CA LEU A 86 -6.11 5.21 -7.39
C LEU A 86 -7.01 4.15 -8.02
N GLY A 87 -6.81 3.86 -9.28
CA GLY A 87 -7.56 2.84 -10.00
C GLY A 87 -7.34 2.89 -11.50
N ASP A 88 -7.44 1.73 -12.13
CA ASP A 88 -7.33 1.54 -13.57
C ASP A 88 -8.62 0.93 -14.11
N ARG A 89 -8.88 1.19 -15.39
CA ARG A 89 -9.97 0.56 -16.12
C ARG A 89 -9.37 -0.43 -17.11
N TYR A 90 -9.73 -1.68 -16.96
CA TYR A 90 -9.33 -2.74 -17.88
C TYR A 90 -10.42 -2.95 -18.93
N GLN A 91 -10.03 -3.07 -20.18
CA GLN A 91 -10.91 -3.39 -21.29
C GLN A 91 -10.62 -4.81 -21.76
N ILE A 92 -11.65 -5.62 -21.85
CA ILE A 92 -11.56 -6.98 -22.38
C ILE A 92 -11.47 -6.86 -23.92
N SER A 93 -10.52 -7.56 -24.54
CA SER A 93 -10.42 -7.61 -26.00
C SER A 93 -11.57 -8.39 -26.61
N ILE A 94 -11.85 -8.16 -27.90
CA ILE A 94 -12.92 -8.84 -28.64
C ILE A 94 -12.65 -10.36 -28.66
N ASP A 95 -11.40 -10.76 -28.90
CA ASP A 95 -11.00 -12.17 -28.94
C ASP A 95 -11.28 -12.85 -27.59
N ARG A 96 -10.87 -12.20 -26.49
CA ARG A 96 -11.11 -12.71 -25.15
C ARG A 96 -12.61 -12.77 -24.78
N LEU A 97 -13.40 -11.85 -25.33
CA LEU A 97 -14.86 -11.87 -25.16
C LEU A 97 -15.48 -13.05 -25.93
N SER A 98 -14.96 -13.37 -27.11
CA SER A 98 -15.36 -14.55 -27.90
C SER A 98 -15.05 -15.86 -27.15
N ASP A 99 -13.82 -15.99 -26.61
CA ASP A 99 -13.42 -17.16 -25.82
C ASP A 99 -14.32 -17.34 -24.59
N LEU A 100 -14.68 -16.24 -23.93
CA LEU A 100 -15.61 -16.28 -22.81
C LEU A 100 -17.01 -16.73 -23.23
N GLN A 101 -17.49 -16.28 -24.40
CA GLN A 101 -18.77 -16.72 -24.94
C GLN A 101 -18.76 -18.23 -25.24
N ASP A 102 -17.70 -18.76 -25.81
CA ASP A 102 -17.55 -20.20 -26.06
C ASP A 102 -17.59 -21.02 -24.76
N LEU A 103 -16.99 -20.53 -23.69
CA LEU A 103 -17.04 -21.17 -22.38
C LEU A 103 -18.47 -21.12 -21.78
N ILE A 104 -19.17 -20.02 -21.98
CA ILE A 104 -20.57 -19.89 -21.55
C ILE A 104 -21.48 -20.83 -22.35
N ASP A 105 -21.28 -20.97 -23.64
CA ASP A 105 -22.04 -21.87 -24.49
C ASP A 105 -21.79 -23.33 -24.11
N LYS A 106 -20.56 -23.70 -23.80
CA LYS A 106 -20.23 -25.03 -23.21
C LYS A 106 -20.94 -25.26 -21.89
N TYR A 107 -20.98 -24.27 -21.00
CA TYR A 107 -21.70 -24.37 -19.73
C TYR A 107 -23.21 -24.59 -19.96
N ASN A 108 -23.80 -23.82 -20.87
CA ASN A 108 -25.24 -23.93 -21.15
C ASN A 108 -25.62 -25.25 -21.82
N ALA A 109 -24.71 -25.84 -22.60
CA ALA A 109 -24.89 -27.14 -23.25
C ALA A 109 -24.55 -28.35 -22.35
N ALA A 110 -23.86 -28.11 -21.23
CA ALA A 110 -23.40 -29.15 -20.34
C ALA A 110 -24.52 -29.82 -19.57
N LYS A 111 -24.41 -31.13 -19.33
CA LYS A 111 -25.31 -31.86 -18.45
C LYS A 111 -25.15 -31.39 -17.00
N PRO A 112 -26.18 -31.54 -16.13
CA PRO A 112 -26.15 -31.10 -14.75
C PRO A 112 -24.92 -31.56 -13.94
N GLU A 113 -24.41 -32.73 -14.22
CA GLU A 113 -23.21 -33.33 -13.61
C GLU A 113 -21.93 -32.60 -14.03
N ASP A 114 -21.84 -32.06 -15.25
CA ASP A 114 -20.68 -31.40 -15.83
C ASP A 114 -20.72 -29.86 -15.66
N GLN A 115 -21.89 -29.28 -15.35
CA GLN A 115 -22.04 -27.81 -15.20
C GLN A 115 -21.10 -27.22 -14.15
N LYS A 116 -20.80 -27.97 -13.09
CA LYS A 116 -19.90 -27.52 -12.05
C LYS A 116 -18.45 -27.40 -12.54
N ALA A 117 -18.02 -28.28 -13.44
CA ALA A 117 -16.71 -28.22 -14.07
C ALA A 117 -16.64 -27.06 -15.05
N ALA A 118 -17.63 -26.93 -15.93
CA ALA A 118 -17.71 -25.82 -16.88
C ALA A 118 -17.77 -24.43 -16.20
N MET A 119 -18.46 -24.33 -15.06
CA MET A 119 -18.45 -23.08 -14.27
C MET A 119 -17.06 -22.77 -13.69
N ARG A 120 -16.30 -23.79 -13.29
CA ARG A 120 -14.91 -23.57 -12.83
C ARG A 120 -14.04 -23.01 -13.95
N ASP A 121 -14.18 -23.52 -15.17
CA ASP A 121 -13.41 -23.03 -16.33
C ASP A 121 -13.71 -21.56 -16.60
N ILE A 122 -14.97 -21.14 -16.52
CA ILE A 122 -15.37 -19.73 -16.63
C ILE A 122 -14.75 -18.89 -15.51
N VAL A 123 -14.85 -19.36 -14.27
CA VAL A 123 -14.27 -18.65 -13.10
C VAL A 123 -12.75 -18.53 -13.22
N ASP A 124 -12.07 -19.59 -13.70
CA ASP A 124 -10.62 -19.57 -13.90
C ASP A 124 -10.21 -18.60 -15.01
N PHE A 125 -11.00 -18.53 -16.08
CA PHE A 125 -10.78 -17.61 -17.20
C PHE A 125 -10.84 -16.13 -16.76
N ILE A 126 -11.83 -15.77 -15.97
CA ILE A 126 -12.02 -14.37 -15.51
C ILE A 126 -11.19 -14.03 -14.26
N TYR A 127 -10.60 -15.05 -13.60
CA TYR A 127 -9.87 -14.87 -12.35
C TYR A 127 -8.69 -13.89 -12.48
N ASP A 128 -7.90 -14.00 -13.55
CA ASP A 128 -6.74 -13.15 -13.75
C ASP A 128 -7.10 -11.69 -13.99
N ASP A 129 -8.21 -11.43 -14.65
CA ASP A 129 -8.71 -10.07 -14.88
C ASP A 129 -9.11 -9.42 -13.54
N TYR A 130 -9.89 -10.12 -12.73
CA TYR A 130 -10.26 -9.64 -11.38
C TYR A 130 -9.04 -9.48 -10.47
N ARG A 131 -8.06 -10.39 -10.58
CA ARG A 131 -6.81 -10.30 -9.85
C ARG A 131 -6.06 -9.01 -10.18
N GLN A 132 -5.91 -8.68 -11.48
CA GLN A 132 -5.26 -7.44 -11.91
C GLN A 132 -5.98 -6.21 -11.36
N VAL A 133 -7.30 -6.12 -11.53
CA VAL A 133 -8.11 -4.99 -11.05
C VAL A 133 -7.98 -4.81 -9.53
N LEU A 134 -8.02 -5.90 -8.76
CA LEU A 134 -7.99 -5.84 -7.30
C LEU A 134 -6.59 -5.56 -6.73
N LEU A 135 -5.54 -6.08 -7.36
CA LEU A 135 -4.18 -5.98 -6.81
C LEU A 135 -3.38 -4.80 -7.36
N ALA A 136 -3.71 -4.26 -8.53
CA ALA A 136 -3.00 -3.13 -9.11
C ALA A 136 -2.93 -1.91 -8.18
N PRO A 137 -4.02 -1.47 -7.51
CA PRO A 137 -3.95 -0.38 -6.54
C PRO A 137 -3.00 -0.67 -5.37
N HIS A 138 -3.00 -1.90 -4.86
CA HIS A 138 -2.10 -2.29 -3.78
C HIS A 138 -0.64 -2.28 -4.21
N LYS A 139 -0.34 -2.71 -5.43
CA LYS A 139 1.03 -2.65 -5.99
C LYS A 139 1.50 -1.20 -6.17
N ARG A 140 0.62 -0.30 -6.58
CA ARG A 140 0.94 1.13 -6.64
C ARG A 140 1.26 1.68 -5.25
N MET A 141 0.49 1.32 -4.25
CA MET A 141 0.77 1.70 -2.86
C MET A 141 2.10 1.12 -2.35
N ASP A 142 2.44 -0.11 -2.71
CA ASP A 142 3.74 -0.71 -2.37
C ASP A 142 4.91 0.10 -2.96
N ILE A 143 4.78 0.56 -4.22
CA ILE A 143 5.80 1.40 -4.88
C ILE A 143 5.95 2.75 -4.16
N ILE A 144 4.82 3.41 -3.84
CA ILE A 144 4.82 4.69 -3.14
C ILE A 144 5.48 4.55 -1.76
N VAL A 145 5.06 3.55 -0.98
CA VAL A 145 5.61 3.31 0.36
C VAL A 145 7.08 2.89 0.29
N GLY A 146 7.46 2.06 -0.68
CA GLY A 146 8.86 1.70 -0.92
C GLY A 146 9.72 2.93 -1.21
N SER A 147 9.25 3.84 -2.06
CA SER A 147 9.95 5.11 -2.35
C SER A 147 10.08 5.97 -1.10
N LEU A 148 9.01 6.11 -0.32
CA LEU A 148 9.02 6.87 0.93
C LEU A 148 10.03 6.30 1.95
N LEU A 149 10.08 4.98 2.09
CA LEU A 149 11.01 4.32 3.01
C LEU A 149 12.47 4.45 2.58
N MET A 150 12.74 4.49 1.26
CA MET A 150 14.11 4.53 0.74
C MET A 150 14.65 5.96 0.59
N THR A 151 13.82 6.91 0.21
CA THR A 151 14.26 8.26 -0.17
C THR A 151 13.65 9.37 0.66
N GLY A 152 12.61 9.06 1.44
CA GLY A 152 11.84 10.05 2.18
C GLY A 152 10.84 10.83 1.35
N ALA A 153 10.83 10.59 0.05
CA ALA A 153 9.92 11.27 -0.86
C ALA A 153 9.30 10.27 -1.83
N ALA A 154 8.06 10.49 -2.20
CA ALA A 154 7.41 9.79 -3.29
C ALA A 154 6.75 10.80 -4.21
N SER A 155 7.11 10.77 -5.47
CA SER A 155 6.47 11.60 -6.48
C SER A 155 6.07 10.76 -7.67
N VAL A 156 4.79 10.83 -8.03
CA VAL A 156 4.26 10.25 -9.26
C VAL A 156 4.03 11.39 -10.23
N LYS A 157 4.85 11.46 -11.26
CA LYS A 157 4.74 12.43 -12.35
C LYS A 157 4.15 11.73 -13.56
N ASN A 158 3.81 12.52 -14.58
CA ASN A 158 3.40 12.00 -15.88
C ASN A 158 4.55 11.20 -16.53
N ARG A 159 4.60 9.91 -16.26
CA ARG A 159 5.60 8.97 -16.77
C ARG A 159 4.90 7.72 -17.28
N ASP A 160 5.64 6.90 -18.03
CA ASP A 160 5.16 5.64 -18.59
C ASP A 160 4.63 4.68 -17.51
N ASP A 161 5.19 4.74 -16.30
CA ASP A 161 4.75 3.94 -15.16
C ASP A 161 3.38 4.37 -14.60
N ASN A 162 2.85 5.52 -15.01
CA ASN A 162 1.53 6.03 -14.67
C ASN A 162 0.59 6.12 -15.88
N ALA A 163 0.79 5.28 -16.88
CA ALA A 163 0.00 5.21 -18.10
C ALA A 163 -0.21 6.59 -18.80
N GLY A 164 0.80 7.45 -18.74
CA GLY A 164 0.78 8.79 -19.35
C GLY A 164 -0.19 9.78 -18.70
N ARG A 165 -0.80 9.47 -17.58
CA ARG A 165 -1.76 10.36 -16.91
C ARG A 165 -1.07 11.38 -16.01
N ILE A 166 -1.64 12.60 -15.98
CA ILE A 166 -1.09 13.76 -15.27
C ILE A 166 -1.77 13.86 -13.89
N ASP A 167 -1.51 12.91 -13.01
CA ASP A 167 -1.86 13.09 -11.61
C ASP A 167 -0.57 13.25 -10.81
N LEU A 168 -0.40 14.45 -10.25
CA LEU A 168 0.76 14.79 -9.45
C LEU A 168 0.51 14.32 -8.02
N LEU A 169 1.21 13.30 -7.62
CA LEU A 169 1.35 12.95 -6.21
C LEU A 169 2.75 13.35 -5.79
N ASN A 170 2.85 14.21 -4.79
CA ASN A 170 4.12 14.56 -4.17
C ASN A 170 3.96 14.45 -2.66
N ILE A 171 4.69 13.52 -2.07
CA ILE A 171 4.68 13.28 -0.63
C ILE A 171 6.13 13.35 -0.16
N ASP A 172 6.40 14.28 0.75
CA ASP A 172 7.69 14.43 1.41
C ASP A 172 7.53 14.11 2.90
N LEU A 173 8.37 13.22 3.40
CA LEU A 173 8.42 12.93 4.83
C LEU A 173 9.25 13.99 5.55
N PRO A 174 8.81 14.48 6.72
CA PRO A 174 9.52 15.50 7.48
C PRO A 174 10.77 14.96 8.20
N PHE A 175 11.31 13.81 7.77
CA PHE A 175 12.46 13.15 8.38
C PHE A 175 13.72 13.38 7.57
N LYS A 176 14.84 13.57 8.26
CA LYS A 176 16.16 13.56 7.61
C LYS A 176 16.58 12.11 7.38
N PHE A 177 16.82 11.79 6.11
CA PHE A 177 17.47 10.52 5.75
C PHE A 177 18.97 10.66 5.93
N ILE A 178 19.56 9.81 6.74
CA ILE A 178 20.99 9.76 6.96
C ILE A 178 21.54 8.78 5.94
N LYS A 179 22.29 9.31 4.94
CA LYS A 179 23.06 8.46 4.05
C LYS A 179 24.38 8.12 4.74
N PRO A 180 24.80 6.85 4.76
CA PRO A 180 26.17 6.51 5.19
C PRO A 180 27.17 7.20 4.27
N ASP A 181 28.21 7.77 4.85
CA ASP A 181 29.31 8.30 4.07
C ASP A 181 30.03 7.15 3.36
N THR A 182 30.31 7.30 2.08
CA THR A 182 30.86 6.22 1.25
C THR A 182 32.31 5.88 1.57
N GLU A 183 32.97 6.70 2.36
CA GLU A 183 34.36 6.53 2.74
C GLU A 183 34.59 5.49 3.86
N ASP A 184 33.54 5.19 4.65
CA ASP A 184 33.62 4.28 5.81
C ASP A 184 33.13 2.85 5.54
N LYS A 185 33.36 2.31 4.35
CA LYS A 185 32.90 0.95 3.99
C LYS A 185 33.42 -0.15 4.92
N ASP A 186 34.63 0.01 5.44
CA ASP A 186 35.27 -1.00 6.29
C ASP A 186 34.72 -1.01 7.73
N TYR A 187 34.00 0.02 8.14
CA TYR A 187 33.43 0.17 9.49
C TYR A 187 31.91 0.28 9.53
N PHE A 188 31.25 -0.23 8.52
CA PHE A 188 29.78 -0.09 8.38
C PHE A 188 29.00 -0.49 9.64
N VAL A 189 29.39 -1.58 10.30
CA VAL A 189 28.68 -2.05 11.51
C VAL A 189 28.87 -1.07 12.67
N THR A 190 30.06 -0.55 12.86
CA THR A 190 30.37 0.44 13.92
C THR A 190 29.62 1.75 13.65
N TYR A 191 29.64 2.22 12.42
CA TYR A 191 28.87 3.39 11.98
C TYR A 191 27.37 3.21 12.22
N LEU A 192 26.81 2.06 11.85
CA LEU A 192 25.41 1.74 12.05
C LEU A 192 25.03 1.74 13.52
N GLN A 193 25.88 1.15 14.40
CA GLN A 193 25.65 1.15 15.85
C GLN A 193 25.66 2.56 16.43
N GLN A 194 26.60 3.40 16.01
CA GLN A 194 26.66 4.80 16.45
C GLN A 194 25.40 5.56 16.04
N LYS A 195 24.98 5.43 14.78
CA LYS A 195 23.76 6.09 14.27
C LYS A 195 22.49 5.57 14.91
N LEU A 196 22.39 4.29 15.16
CA LEU A 196 21.26 3.71 15.91
C LEU A 196 21.21 4.24 17.35
N ASN A 197 22.35 4.40 18.01
CA ASN A 197 22.40 4.97 19.36
C ASN A 197 21.99 6.46 19.39
N GLU A 198 22.47 7.23 18.42
CA GLU A 198 22.04 8.64 18.23
C GLU A 198 20.52 8.72 18.03
N LEU A 199 19.98 7.96 17.09
CA LEU A 199 18.56 7.97 16.77
C LEU A 199 17.71 7.42 17.91
N LYS A 200 18.21 6.44 18.65
CA LYS A 200 17.53 5.90 19.82
C LYS A 200 17.29 6.93 20.92
N SER A 201 18.24 7.84 21.11
CA SER A 201 18.07 8.95 22.07
C SER A 201 16.98 9.93 21.69
N ILE A 202 16.72 10.07 20.39
CA ILE A 202 15.73 11.02 19.84
C ILE A 202 14.35 10.38 19.65
N TYR A 203 14.32 9.18 19.10
CA TYR A 203 13.09 8.52 18.62
C TYR A 203 12.69 7.26 19.40
N GLY A 204 13.55 6.78 20.30
CA GLY A 204 13.31 5.54 21.05
C GLY A 204 13.84 4.30 20.35
N THR A 205 13.31 3.13 20.68
CA THR A 205 13.82 1.85 20.20
C THR A 205 13.30 1.52 18.80
N PHE A 206 14.20 1.08 17.92
CA PHE A 206 13.84 0.60 16.57
C PHE A 206 13.68 -0.93 16.59
N PRO A 207 12.45 -1.45 16.44
CA PRO A 207 12.20 -2.89 16.53
C PRO A 207 12.49 -3.63 15.22
N LYS A 208 12.66 -2.93 14.10
CA LYS A 208 12.81 -3.53 12.77
C LYS A 208 13.89 -2.80 11.97
N MET A 209 14.67 -3.58 11.22
CA MET A 209 15.59 -3.09 10.21
C MET A 209 15.21 -3.69 8.85
N ILE A 210 15.20 -2.86 7.82
CA ILE A 210 14.90 -3.29 6.45
C ILE A 210 16.19 -3.13 5.65
N MET A 211 16.66 -4.24 5.09
CA MET A 211 17.88 -4.27 4.27
C MET A 211 17.63 -5.01 2.97
N SER A 212 18.39 -4.68 1.92
CA SER A 212 18.36 -5.44 0.68
C SER A 212 19.06 -6.79 0.87
N ARG A 213 18.66 -7.77 0.06
CA ARG A 213 19.28 -9.11 0.09
C ARG A 213 20.78 -9.09 -0.26
N GLY A 214 21.23 -8.09 -1.02
CA GLY A 214 22.64 -7.93 -1.39
C GLY A 214 23.48 -7.22 -0.34
N THR A 215 22.88 -6.72 0.73
CA THR A 215 23.57 -6.06 1.85
C THR A 215 23.93 -7.06 2.95
N PHE A 216 23.40 -8.27 2.89
CA PHE A 216 23.72 -9.41 3.72
C PHE A 216 24.70 -10.29 2.99
#